data_a690bcf47d497208c1d2cc9c308a7aca
#
_entry.id   a690bcf47d497208c1d2cc9c308a7aca
#
_cell.length_a   1.000
_cell.length_b   1.000
_cell.length_c   1.000
_cell.angle_alpha   90.00
_cell.angle_beta   90.00
_cell.angle_gamma   90.00
#
_symmetry.space_group_name_H-M   'P 1'
#
loop_
_entity.id
_entity.type
_entity.pdbx_description
1 polymer ?
#
loop_
_entity_poly.entity_id
_entity_poly.type
_entity_poly.pdbx_seq_one_letter_code
_entity_poly.pdbx_strand_id
1 'polypeptide(L)'
;VPRVYVSGAFDDFGFEEVRFLEAASRFGAVRAFIWSDALVHARSGNFPKFPLPERLYLAHASRWIDEAIVTADVPPEGLPLEAAAPGTWVVRERDDTGGQRDKARARGLDYHVARDRELSEIPAGEDPSPALLSTSAPRVIVTGSFDWMHSGHVRFFEEASGLGVLYVVVGSDQNIRLLKGDGHPAFPECKRRYLVHSVRSVSGTFISTGSGWMDAAPEIERMRPTFYAVNEDGDKPEKRDFCSVHGIEYVVLKRIPREGLPPRSSTELRGF
;
A
#
# COMPACT_ATOMS: atom_id res chain seq x y z
N VAL A 1 -1.43 17.47 16.91
CA VAL A 1 -1.85 16.05 16.81
C VAL A 1 -0.91 15.22 17.65
N PRO A 2 -1.39 14.29 18.50
CA PRO A 2 -0.54 13.38 19.26
C PRO A 2 0.41 12.60 18.34
N ARG A 3 1.63 12.33 18.79
CA ARG A 3 2.61 11.53 18.03
C ARG A 3 2.45 10.07 18.36
N VAL A 4 2.58 9.24 17.33
CA VAL A 4 2.57 7.78 17.46
C VAL A 4 3.90 7.25 16.96
N TYR A 5 4.50 6.35 17.72
CA TYR A 5 5.78 5.75 17.40
C TYR A 5 5.59 4.27 17.09
N VAL A 6 6.06 3.84 15.93
CA VAL A 6 6.17 2.45 15.53
C VAL A 6 7.58 2.18 15.05
N SER A 7 8.08 0.96 15.23
CA SER A 7 9.45 0.61 14.87
C SER A 7 9.49 -0.82 14.31
N GLY A 8 10.21 -1.05 13.23
CA GLY A 8 10.26 -2.36 12.61
C GLY A 8 11.05 -2.41 11.31
N ALA A 9 11.16 -3.60 10.76
CA ALA A 9 11.75 -3.82 9.44
C ALA A 9 10.88 -3.23 8.32
N PHE A 10 9.56 -3.34 8.44
CA PHE A 10 8.58 -2.98 7.40
C PHE A 10 8.99 -3.55 6.04
N ASP A 11 9.25 -4.86 6.03
CA ASP A 11 10.01 -5.49 4.95
C ASP A 11 9.22 -5.61 3.65
N ASP A 12 7.96 -5.97 3.72
CA ASP A 12 7.18 -6.27 2.52
C ASP A 12 5.95 -5.37 2.29
N PHE A 13 5.61 -4.51 3.24
CA PHE A 13 4.38 -3.72 3.22
C PHE A 13 3.14 -4.57 2.88
N GLY A 14 3.13 -5.80 3.38
CA GLY A 14 2.02 -6.73 3.25
C GLY A 14 0.79 -6.31 4.06
N PHE A 15 -0.26 -7.10 3.93
CA PHE A 15 -1.56 -6.80 4.53
C PHE A 15 -1.48 -6.53 6.04
N GLU A 16 -0.80 -7.38 6.81
CA GLU A 16 -0.70 -7.23 8.26
C GLU A 16 0.11 -6.00 8.67
N GLU A 17 1.16 -5.65 7.91
CA GLU A 17 1.96 -4.45 8.17
C GLU A 17 1.16 -3.18 7.95
N VAL A 18 0.42 -3.12 6.85
CA VAL A 18 -0.43 -1.97 6.55
C VAL A 18 -1.59 -1.86 7.55
N ARG A 19 -2.18 -3.00 7.98
CA ARG A 19 -3.19 -3.03 9.05
C ARG A 19 -2.64 -2.51 10.37
N PHE A 20 -1.41 -2.88 10.72
CA PHE A 20 -0.74 -2.36 11.92
C PHE A 20 -0.53 -0.84 11.85
N LEU A 21 -0.10 -0.32 10.71
CA LEU A 21 0.08 1.12 10.51
C LEU A 21 -1.26 1.87 10.58
N GLU A 22 -2.33 1.32 10.01
CA GLU A 22 -3.68 1.89 10.13
C GLU A 22 -4.15 1.88 11.59
N ALA A 23 -3.98 0.78 12.31
CA ALA A 23 -4.33 0.70 13.72
C ALA A 23 -3.56 1.73 14.55
N ALA A 24 -2.26 1.89 14.29
CA ALA A 24 -1.44 2.90 14.94
C ALA A 24 -1.92 4.33 14.64
N SER A 25 -2.30 4.63 13.39
CA SER A 25 -2.73 5.97 12.97
C SER A 25 -3.98 6.48 13.71
N ARG A 26 -4.77 5.59 14.31
CA ARG A 26 -5.95 5.97 15.14
C ARG A 26 -5.57 6.72 16.42
N PHE A 27 -4.31 6.62 16.85
CA PHE A 27 -3.80 7.30 18.04
C PHE A 27 -3.15 8.64 17.73
N GLY A 28 -2.89 8.97 16.47
CA GLY A 28 -2.30 10.25 16.06
C GLY A 28 -1.38 10.13 14.84
N ALA A 29 -0.51 11.12 14.66
CA ALA A 29 0.45 11.17 13.55
C ALA A 29 1.55 10.11 13.72
N VAL A 30 1.64 9.19 12.76
CA VAL A 30 2.55 8.03 12.82
C VAL A 30 3.95 8.41 12.36
N ARG A 31 4.90 8.28 13.26
CA ARG A 31 6.34 8.32 12.98
C ARG A 31 6.87 6.88 13.00
N ALA A 32 7.22 6.36 11.83
CA ALA A 32 7.71 5.01 11.64
C ALA A 32 9.25 5.00 11.59
N PHE A 33 9.87 4.26 12.50
CA PHE A 33 11.31 4.02 12.52
C PHE A 33 11.63 2.76 11.71
N ILE A 34 12.16 2.96 10.51
CA ILE A 34 12.49 1.90 9.57
C ILE A 34 13.91 1.41 9.87
N TRP A 35 14.03 0.15 10.23
CA TRP A 35 15.33 -0.45 10.58
C TRP A 35 16.24 -0.54 9.35
N SER A 36 17.53 -0.21 9.53
CA SER A 36 18.54 -0.46 8.51
C SER A 36 18.64 -1.95 8.18
N ASP A 37 19.15 -2.29 6.98
CA ASP A 37 19.31 -3.70 6.57
C ASP A 37 20.23 -4.46 7.54
N ALA A 38 21.27 -3.80 8.03
CA ALA A 38 22.18 -4.36 9.03
C ALA A 38 21.47 -4.67 10.37
N LEU A 39 20.57 -3.78 10.82
CA LEU A 39 19.80 -3.99 12.04
C LEU A 39 18.78 -5.14 11.87
N VAL A 40 18.11 -5.22 10.71
CA VAL A 40 17.21 -6.32 10.40
C VAL A 40 17.97 -7.64 10.44
N HIS A 41 19.11 -7.71 9.75
CA HIS A 41 19.96 -8.92 9.75
C HIS A 41 20.44 -9.31 11.15
N ALA A 42 20.88 -8.35 11.94
CA ALA A 42 21.35 -8.60 13.32
C ALA A 42 20.24 -9.17 14.22
N ARG A 43 18.97 -8.81 13.97
CA ARG A 43 17.84 -9.25 14.79
C ARG A 43 17.17 -10.53 14.31
N SER A 44 17.07 -10.74 13.01
CA SER A 44 16.34 -11.87 12.41
C SER A 44 17.27 -12.99 11.90
N GLY A 45 18.56 -12.73 11.75
CA GLY A 45 19.51 -13.62 11.07
C GLY A 45 19.41 -13.57 9.54
N ASN A 46 18.45 -12.85 8.98
CA ASN A 46 18.22 -12.74 7.53
C ASN A 46 18.24 -11.29 7.08
N PHE A 47 18.71 -11.05 5.85
CA PHE A 47 18.51 -9.76 5.21
C PHE A 47 17.04 -9.54 4.85
N PRO A 48 16.57 -8.29 4.85
CA PRO A 48 15.21 -8.00 4.44
C PRO A 48 14.98 -8.35 2.95
N LYS A 49 13.76 -8.68 2.62
CA LYS A 49 13.28 -8.96 1.25
C LYS A 49 13.48 -7.77 0.32
N PHE A 50 13.13 -6.58 0.81
CA PHE A 50 13.37 -5.32 0.12
C PHE A 50 14.50 -4.54 0.78
N PRO A 51 15.48 -4.00 0.00
CA PRO A 51 16.54 -3.17 0.55
C PRO A 51 15.96 -1.88 1.15
N LEU A 52 16.68 -1.28 2.09
CA LEU A 52 16.25 -0.10 2.83
C LEU A 52 15.69 1.04 1.94
N PRO A 53 16.31 1.41 0.80
CA PRO A 53 15.75 2.47 -0.05
C PRO A 53 14.33 2.16 -0.56
N GLU A 54 14.05 0.89 -0.88
CA GLU A 54 12.73 0.47 -1.34
C GLU A 54 11.72 0.44 -0.20
N ARG A 55 12.09 -0.09 0.98
CA ARG A 55 11.26 -0.08 2.19
C ARG A 55 10.90 1.34 2.62
N LEU A 56 11.86 2.23 2.58
CA LEU A 56 11.65 3.66 2.87
C LEU A 56 10.70 4.32 1.85
N TYR A 57 10.85 4.00 0.57
CA TYR A 57 9.96 4.49 -0.47
C TYR A 57 8.51 4.02 -0.27
N LEU A 58 8.30 2.73 0.03
CA LEU A 58 7.00 2.17 0.34
C LEU A 58 6.38 2.80 1.61
N ALA A 59 7.21 3.04 2.64
CA ALA A 59 6.77 3.73 3.85
C ALA A 59 6.27 5.15 3.56
N HIS A 60 7.00 5.93 2.77
CA HIS A 60 6.57 7.28 2.36
C HIS A 60 5.30 7.28 1.50
N ALA A 61 5.09 6.21 0.74
CA ALA A 61 3.90 6.06 -0.09
C ALA A 61 2.65 5.67 0.73
N SER A 62 2.81 5.13 1.93
CA SER A 62 1.67 4.76 2.79
C SER A 62 0.94 5.99 3.32
N ARG A 63 -0.40 5.98 3.23
CA ARG A 63 -1.24 7.05 3.80
C ARG A 63 -1.28 7.06 5.33
N TRP A 64 -0.86 5.94 5.94
CA TRP A 64 -0.88 5.74 7.38
C TRP A 64 0.41 6.17 8.09
N ILE A 65 1.45 6.60 7.35
CA ILE A 65 2.71 7.07 7.89
C ILE A 65 2.85 8.56 7.59
N ASP A 66 2.99 9.38 8.62
CA ASP A 66 3.23 10.81 8.46
C ASP A 66 4.71 11.13 8.29
N GLU A 67 5.58 10.35 8.96
CA GLU A 67 7.03 10.51 8.89
C GLU A 67 7.71 9.14 8.94
N ALA A 68 8.62 8.86 8.00
CA ALA A 68 9.46 7.67 8.00
C ALA A 68 10.92 8.05 8.26
N ILE A 69 11.52 7.45 9.28
CA ILE A 69 12.88 7.74 9.74
C ILE A 69 13.69 6.45 9.70
N VAL A 70 14.87 6.50 9.10
CA VAL A 70 15.80 5.37 9.14
C VAL A 70 16.48 5.33 10.49
N THR A 71 16.52 4.15 11.09
CA THR A 71 17.29 3.91 12.31
C THR A 71 18.23 2.72 12.14
N ALA A 72 19.46 2.89 12.57
CA ALA A 72 20.49 1.83 12.59
C ALA A 72 20.67 1.24 13.97
N ASP A 73 20.13 1.87 15.00
CA ASP A 73 20.21 1.45 16.39
C ASP A 73 18.86 1.57 17.08
N VAL A 74 18.41 0.45 17.60
CA VAL A 74 17.18 0.37 18.40
C VAL A 74 17.47 -0.52 19.59
N PRO A 75 17.21 -0.07 20.82
CA PRO A 75 17.35 -0.89 22.01
C PRO A 75 16.62 -2.23 21.89
N PRO A 76 17.03 -3.28 22.62
CA PRO A 76 16.42 -4.61 22.53
C PRO A 76 14.91 -4.64 22.64
N GLU A 77 14.33 -3.73 23.40
CA GLU A 77 12.88 -3.56 23.57
C GLU A 77 12.15 -2.98 22.35
N GLY A 78 12.88 -2.44 21.37
CA GLY A 78 12.28 -1.92 20.13
C GLY A 78 11.85 -0.46 20.15
N LEU A 79 11.94 0.25 21.27
CA LEU A 79 11.60 1.69 21.35
C LEU A 79 12.80 2.55 20.93
N PRO A 80 12.74 3.28 19.81
CA PRO A 80 13.81 4.16 19.38
C PRO A 80 14.11 5.25 20.41
N LEU A 81 15.38 5.68 20.46
CA LEU A 81 15.83 6.71 21.42
C LEU A 81 15.16 8.05 21.16
N GLU A 82 14.82 8.35 19.94
CA GLU A 82 14.15 9.59 19.50
C GLU A 82 12.67 9.66 19.86
N ALA A 83 12.06 8.55 20.29
CA ALA A 83 10.69 8.55 20.77
C ALA A 83 10.59 9.31 22.10
N ALA A 84 9.77 10.36 22.13
CA ALA A 84 9.64 11.27 23.26
C ALA A 84 8.18 11.62 23.57
N ALA A 85 7.91 11.92 24.85
CA ALA A 85 6.62 12.40 25.31
C ALA A 85 6.32 13.84 24.80
N PRO A 86 5.03 14.22 24.63
CA PRO A 86 3.89 13.31 24.68
C PRO A 86 3.75 12.47 23.42
N GLY A 87 3.34 11.22 23.57
CA GLY A 87 3.12 10.31 22.45
C GLY A 87 2.73 8.91 22.87
N THR A 88 2.36 8.09 21.93
CA THR A 88 1.97 6.70 22.11
C THR A 88 2.95 5.77 21.38
N TRP A 89 3.51 4.81 22.07
CA TRP A 89 4.25 3.73 21.44
C TRP A 89 3.30 2.57 21.15
N VAL A 90 3.15 2.22 19.87
CA VAL A 90 2.30 1.10 19.43
C VAL A 90 3.18 -0.05 18.98
N VAL A 91 2.89 -1.24 19.50
CA VAL A 91 3.57 -2.49 19.13
C VAL A 91 2.55 -3.52 18.70
N ARG A 92 2.99 -4.54 17.93
CA ARG A 92 2.16 -5.70 17.62
C ARG A 92 2.14 -6.66 18.81
N GLU A 93 1.05 -7.43 18.95
CA GLU A 93 0.92 -8.41 20.03
C GLU A 93 2.08 -9.41 20.05
N ARG A 94 2.52 -9.89 18.89
CA ARG A 94 3.66 -10.81 18.76
C ARG A 94 5.01 -10.21 19.18
N ASP A 95 5.14 -8.89 19.16
CA ASP A 95 6.34 -8.15 19.51
C ASP A 95 6.29 -7.60 20.96
N ASP A 96 5.17 -7.78 21.67
CA ASP A 96 4.97 -7.33 23.04
C ASP A 96 5.75 -8.22 24.03
N THR A 97 6.77 -7.66 24.64
CA THR A 97 7.61 -8.33 25.65
C THR A 97 7.38 -7.68 27.01
N GLY A 98 6.51 -8.10 27.82
CA GLY A 98 6.16 -7.62 29.17
C GLY A 98 6.87 -6.39 29.79
N GLY A 99 8.15 -6.16 29.49
CA GLY A 99 8.92 -5.00 29.97
C GLY A 99 8.76 -3.70 29.17
N GLN A 100 8.16 -3.75 27.99
CA GLN A 100 8.03 -2.58 27.09
C GLN A 100 7.11 -1.52 27.66
N ARG A 101 6.03 -1.94 28.33
CA ARG A 101 5.08 -1.02 28.99
C ARG A 101 5.76 -0.17 30.08
N ASP A 102 6.62 -0.77 30.90
CA ASP A 102 7.34 -0.05 31.96
C ASP A 102 8.34 0.95 31.36
N LYS A 103 8.99 0.58 30.26
CA LYS A 103 9.90 1.46 29.52
C LYS A 103 9.17 2.63 28.86
N ALA A 104 8.00 2.38 28.25
CA ALA A 104 7.16 3.45 27.74
C ALA A 104 6.78 4.45 28.85
N ARG A 105 6.32 3.92 30.00
CA ARG A 105 5.96 4.74 31.18
C ARG A 105 7.16 5.55 31.71
N ALA A 106 8.35 4.95 31.78
CA ALA A 106 9.56 5.64 32.22
C ALA A 106 9.94 6.82 31.31
N ARG A 107 9.50 6.80 30.04
CA ARG A 107 9.68 7.89 29.08
C ARG A 107 8.47 8.82 28.96
N GLY A 108 7.44 8.64 29.79
CA GLY A 108 6.21 9.41 29.74
C GLY A 108 5.34 9.15 28.48
N LEU A 109 5.51 7.99 27.85
CA LEU A 109 4.74 7.57 26.68
C LEU A 109 3.55 6.72 27.10
N ASP A 110 2.44 6.87 26.41
CA ASP A 110 1.38 5.87 26.39
C ASP A 110 1.86 4.61 25.66
N TYR A 111 1.29 3.46 26.01
CA TYR A 111 1.64 2.18 25.42
C TYR A 111 0.41 1.41 24.96
N HIS A 112 0.40 1.03 23.69
CA HIS A 112 -0.70 0.28 23.09
C HIS A 112 -0.18 -0.97 22.36
N VAL A 113 -0.94 -2.06 22.52
CA VAL A 113 -0.67 -3.33 21.82
C VAL A 113 -1.76 -3.57 20.79
N ALA A 114 -1.39 -3.51 19.50
CA ALA A 114 -2.28 -3.88 18.41
C ALA A 114 -2.43 -5.40 18.37
N ARG A 115 -3.66 -5.89 18.52
CA ARG A 115 -3.95 -7.32 18.64
C ARG A 115 -3.93 -8.01 17.28
N ASP A 116 -3.33 -9.19 17.19
CA ASP A 116 -3.25 -9.98 15.96
C ASP A 116 -4.64 -10.26 15.37
N ARG A 117 -5.64 -10.50 16.23
CA ARG A 117 -7.04 -10.64 15.81
C ARG A 117 -7.54 -9.40 15.05
N GLU A 118 -7.28 -8.19 15.58
CA GLU A 118 -7.67 -6.94 14.93
C GLU A 118 -6.94 -6.74 13.58
N LEU A 119 -5.65 -7.10 13.54
CA LEU A 119 -4.83 -6.95 12.34
C LEU A 119 -5.20 -7.95 11.24
N SER A 120 -5.75 -9.11 11.59
CA SER A 120 -6.20 -10.13 10.63
C SER A 120 -7.55 -9.82 9.98
N GLU A 121 -8.37 -8.97 10.59
CA GLU A 121 -9.67 -8.56 10.05
C GLU A 121 -9.47 -7.70 8.80
N ILE A 122 -10.18 -8.04 7.71
CA ILE A 122 -10.16 -7.25 6.49
C ILE A 122 -11.23 -6.18 6.60
N PRO A 123 -10.87 -4.88 6.58
CA PRO A 123 -11.87 -3.83 6.60
C PRO A 123 -12.80 -3.95 5.39
N ALA A 124 -14.09 -3.74 5.61
CA ALA A 124 -15.04 -3.61 4.50
C ALA A 124 -14.61 -2.42 3.62
N GLY A 125 -14.16 -2.73 2.41
CA GLY A 125 -13.83 -1.69 1.44
C GLY A 125 -15.12 -1.15 0.82
N GLU A 126 -15.30 0.15 0.84
CA GLU A 126 -16.44 0.81 0.17
C GLU A 126 -16.01 1.37 -1.18
N ASP A 127 -16.91 1.32 -2.14
CA ASP A 127 -16.72 2.02 -3.40
C ASP A 127 -16.75 3.53 -3.15
N PRO A 128 -15.98 4.32 -3.92
CA PRO A 128 -16.02 5.77 -3.81
C PRO A 128 -17.43 6.31 -3.90
N SER A 129 -17.79 7.16 -2.93
CA SER A 129 -19.12 7.76 -2.89
C SER A 129 -19.38 8.65 -4.12
N PRO A 130 -20.65 8.87 -4.53
CA PRO A 130 -20.97 9.80 -5.60
C PRO A 130 -20.40 11.21 -5.38
N ALA A 131 -20.27 11.65 -4.13
CA ALA A 131 -19.67 12.94 -3.80
C ALA A 131 -18.18 13.02 -4.17
N LEU A 132 -17.42 11.95 -3.95
CA LEU A 132 -16.03 11.87 -4.40
C LEU A 132 -15.90 11.86 -5.93
N LEU A 133 -16.90 11.34 -6.64
CA LEU A 133 -16.95 11.32 -8.10
C LEU A 133 -17.45 12.61 -8.72
N SER A 134 -17.97 13.55 -7.93
CA SER A 134 -18.56 14.81 -8.42
C SER A 134 -17.57 15.99 -8.49
N THR A 135 -16.27 15.74 -8.29
CA THR A 135 -15.24 16.79 -8.38
C THR A 135 -15.08 17.29 -9.82
N SER A 136 -14.75 18.58 -9.99
CA SER A 136 -14.40 19.17 -11.29
C SER A 136 -13.01 18.81 -11.77
N ALA A 137 -12.18 18.22 -10.93
CA ALA A 137 -10.81 17.81 -11.26
C ALA A 137 -10.85 16.61 -12.25
N PRO A 138 -9.90 16.53 -13.21
CA PRO A 138 -9.75 15.38 -14.06
C PRO A 138 -9.66 14.08 -13.24
N ARG A 139 -10.39 13.04 -13.65
CA ARG A 139 -10.35 11.72 -13.03
C ARG A 139 -9.49 10.79 -13.87
N VAL A 140 -8.64 10.07 -13.19
CA VAL A 140 -7.75 9.07 -13.79
C VAL A 140 -8.15 7.70 -13.29
N ILE A 141 -8.25 6.73 -14.19
CA ILE A 141 -8.44 5.33 -13.84
C ILE A 141 -7.23 4.50 -14.25
N VAL A 142 -6.88 3.55 -13.42
CA VAL A 142 -5.94 2.48 -13.71
C VAL A 142 -6.56 1.14 -13.30
N THR A 143 -6.16 0.06 -13.97
CA THR A 143 -6.67 -1.29 -13.70
C THR A 143 -5.53 -2.28 -13.53
N GLY A 144 -5.71 -3.28 -12.70
CA GLY A 144 -4.71 -4.35 -12.56
C GLY A 144 -5.07 -5.38 -11.49
N SER A 145 -4.29 -6.46 -11.42
CA SER A 145 -4.45 -7.47 -10.38
C SER A 145 -3.90 -7.05 -9.03
N PHE A 146 -2.78 -6.34 -9.00
CA PHE A 146 -2.08 -5.86 -7.80
C PHE A 146 -1.88 -6.96 -6.74
N ASP A 147 -1.52 -8.17 -7.20
CA ASP A 147 -1.47 -9.36 -6.37
C ASP A 147 -0.33 -9.29 -5.33
N TRP A 148 0.82 -8.76 -5.74
CA TRP A 148 1.96 -8.47 -4.87
C TRP A 148 2.32 -7.01 -4.98
N MET A 149 1.99 -6.22 -3.94
CA MET A 149 2.33 -4.80 -3.91
C MET A 149 3.86 -4.62 -3.83
N HIS A 150 4.40 -3.73 -4.67
CA HIS A 150 5.82 -3.40 -4.71
C HIS A 150 6.06 -1.97 -5.22
N SER A 151 7.30 -1.51 -5.16
CA SER A 151 7.70 -0.15 -5.57
C SER A 151 7.26 0.23 -7.00
N GLY A 152 7.23 -0.73 -7.92
CA GLY A 152 6.75 -0.50 -9.29
C GLY A 152 5.25 -0.15 -9.37
N HIS A 153 4.40 -0.73 -8.52
CA HIS A 153 2.98 -0.35 -8.44
C HIS A 153 2.82 1.05 -7.83
N VAL A 154 3.57 1.34 -6.77
CA VAL A 154 3.56 2.68 -6.16
C VAL A 154 3.98 3.74 -7.17
N ARG A 155 5.06 3.49 -7.92
CA ARG A 155 5.54 4.40 -8.96
C ARG A 155 4.48 4.64 -10.04
N PHE A 156 3.81 3.59 -10.49
CA PHE A 156 2.71 3.68 -11.44
C PHE A 156 1.56 4.55 -10.92
N PHE A 157 1.19 4.38 -9.66
CA PHE A 157 0.13 5.20 -9.05
C PHE A 157 0.56 6.67 -8.87
N GLU A 158 1.82 6.93 -8.53
CA GLU A 158 2.35 8.30 -8.47
C GLU A 158 2.28 8.99 -9.84
N GLU A 159 2.74 8.32 -10.90
CA GLU A 159 2.71 8.87 -12.26
C GLU A 159 1.28 9.09 -12.75
N ALA A 160 0.39 8.12 -12.55
CA ALA A 160 -1.01 8.25 -12.92
C ALA A 160 -1.71 9.38 -12.14
N SER A 161 -1.41 9.54 -10.84
CA SER A 161 -1.97 10.63 -10.03
C SER A 161 -1.54 12.03 -10.46
N GLY A 162 -0.43 12.13 -11.20
CA GLY A 162 -0.01 13.39 -11.84
C GLY A 162 -0.95 13.88 -12.94
N LEU A 163 -1.81 13.01 -13.49
CA LEU A 163 -2.82 13.34 -14.49
C LEU A 163 -4.15 13.83 -13.87
N GLY A 164 -4.38 13.56 -12.60
CA GLY A 164 -5.62 13.94 -11.90
C GLY A 164 -5.93 13.08 -10.68
N VAL A 165 -7.19 13.10 -10.23
CA VAL A 165 -7.65 12.30 -9.09
C VAL A 165 -7.66 10.83 -9.46
N LEU A 166 -6.78 10.03 -8.83
CA LEU A 166 -6.55 8.63 -9.18
C LEU A 166 -7.55 7.69 -8.51
N TYR A 167 -8.22 6.89 -9.33
CA TYR A 167 -9.03 5.75 -8.94
C TYR A 167 -8.45 4.48 -9.51
N VAL A 168 -8.46 3.40 -8.71
CA VAL A 168 -7.89 2.12 -9.11
C VAL A 168 -8.97 1.04 -9.09
N VAL A 169 -9.14 0.34 -10.21
CA VAL A 169 -9.98 -0.85 -10.28
C VAL A 169 -9.11 -2.08 -10.13
N VAL A 170 -9.33 -2.80 -9.05
CA VAL A 170 -8.66 -4.06 -8.74
C VAL A 170 -9.45 -5.19 -9.40
N GLY A 171 -8.81 -5.97 -10.24
CA GLY A 171 -9.45 -7.09 -10.91
C GLY A 171 -10.03 -8.09 -9.91
N SER A 172 -11.28 -8.57 -10.13
CA SER A 172 -11.91 -9.56 -9.27
C SER A 172 -11.14 -10.89 -9.29
N ASP A 173 -11.26 -11.67 -8.23
CA ASP A 173 -10.62 -12.99 -8.14
C ASP A 173 -11.07 -13.89 -9.29
N GLN A 174 -12.35 -13.83 -9.64
CA GLN A 174 -12.91 -14.59 -10.74
C GLN A 174 -12.28 -14.21 -12.09
N ASN A 175 -12.17 -12.91 -12.37
CA ASN A 175 -11.62 -12.43 -13.64
C ASN A 175 -10.11 -12.70 -13.73
N ILE A 176 -9.38 -12.55 -12.64
CA ILE A 176 -7.94 -12.84 -12.65
C ILE A 176 -7.67 -14.34 -12.88
N ARG A 177 -8.47 -15.22 -12.25
CA ARG A 177 -8.39 -16.67 -12.52
C ARG A 177 -8.71 -16.99 -13.98
N LEU A 178 -9.72 -16.33 -14.56
CA LEU A 178 -10.06 -16.48 -15.97
C LEU A 178 -8.90 -16.12 -16.91
N LEU A 179 -8.19 -15.00 -16.61
CA LEU A 179 -7.12 -14.49 -17.48
C LEU A 179 -5.75 -15.13 -17.25
N LYS A 180 -5.45 -15.58 -16.03
CA LYS A 180 -4.11 -16.04 -15.63
C LYS A 180 -4.07 -17.52 -15.22
N GLY A 181 -5.22 -18.17 -15.12
CA GLY A 181 -5.33 -19.58 -14.75
C GLY A 181 -5.33 -19.82 -13.23
N ASP A 182 -5.36 -21.11 -12.85
CA ASP A 182 -5.34 -21.57 -11.48
C ASP A 182 -4.09 -21.13 -10.74
N GLY A 183 -4.22 -20.88 -9.41
CA GLY A 183 -3.16 -20.32 -8.58
C GLY A 183 -3.06 -18.79 -8.66
N HIS A 184 -3.95 -18.14 -9.42
CA HIS A 184 -4.07 -16.68 -9.48
C HIS A 184 -5.49 -16.22 -9.10
N PRO A 185 -5.63 -15.09 -8.35
CA PRO A 185 -4.56 -14.39 -7.66
C PRO A 185 -4.08 -15.16 -6.41
N ALA A 186 -2.91 -14.79 -5.83
CA ALA A 186 -2.43 -15.34 -4.57
C ALA A 186 -3.19 -14.79 -3.37
N PHE A 187 -3.63 -13.53 -3.47
CA PHE A 187 -4.37 -12.85 -2.40
C PHE A 187 -5.80 -12.51 -2.85
N PRO A 188 -6.80 -12.67 -1.96
CA PRO A 188 -8.19 -12.34 -2.29
C PRO A 188 -8.35 -10.84 -2.61
N GLU A 189 -9.30 -10.54 -3.48
CA GLU A 189 -9.56 -9.17 -4.00
C GLU A 189 -9.73 -8.11 -2.90
N CYS A 190 -10.36 -8.47 -1.77
CA CYS A 190 -10.52 -7.56 -0.64
C CYS A 190 -9.18 -7.15 -0.01
N LYS A 191 -8.22 -8.07 0.14
CA LYS A 191 -6.87 -7.75 0.61
C LYS A 191 -6.10 -6.91 -0.40
N ARG A 192 -6.16 -7.26 -1.69
CA ARG A 192 -5.52 -6.51 -2.77
C ARG A 192 -6.06 -5.09 -2.87
N ARG A 193 -7.39 -4.94 -2.82
CA ARG A 193 -8.06 -3.65 -2.77
C ARG A 193 -7.61 -2.81 -1.58
N TYR A 194 -7.54 -3.41 -0.39
CA TYR A 194 -7.10 -2.73 0.82
C TYR A 194 -5.66 -2.21 0.70
N LEU A 195 -4.73 -3.04 0.20
CA LEU A 195 -3.34 -2.63 -0.03
C LEU A 195 -3.23 -1.49 -1.05
N VAL A 196 -3.95 -1.57 -2.15
CA VAL A 196 -4.01 -0.47 -3.13
C VAL A 196 -4.54 0.81 -2.48
N HIS A 197 -5.62 0.70 -1.69
CA HIS A 197 -6.20 1.85 -0.99
C HIS A 197 -5.23 2.47 0.02
N SER A 198 -4.31 1.71 0.59
CA SER A 198 -3.32 2.22 1.55
C SER A 198 -2.27 3.14 0.93
N VAL A 199 -2.16 3.18 -0.40
CA VAL A 199 -1.23 4.08 -1.09
C VAL A 199 -1.78 5.50 -1.11
N ARG A 200 -0.99 6.47 -0.66
CA ARG A 200 -1.39 7.88 -0.48
C ARG A 200 -1.92 8.53 -1.75
N SER A 201 -1.34 8.23 -2.91
CA SER A 201 -1.73 8.79 -4.21
C SER A 201 -3.06 8.25 -4.74
N VAL A 202 -3.61 7.17 -4.17
CA VAL A 202 -4.88 6.57 -4.58
C VAL A 202 -6.04 7.21 -3.84
N SER A 203 -6.95 7.86 -4.56
CA SER A 203 -8.12 8.53 -3.96
C SER A 203 -9.29 7.61 -3.70
N GLY A 204 -9.40 6.52 -4.46
CA GLY A 204 -10.46 5.51 -4.27
C GLY A 204 -10.19 4.24 -5.04
N THR A 205 -10.86 3.16 -4.61
CA THR A 205 -10.67 1.83 -5.19
C THR A 205 -11.99 1.14 -5.45
N PHE A 206 -12.04 0.36 -6.54
CA PHE A 206 -13.16 -0.51 -6.89
C PHE A 206 -12.65 -1.95 -7.04
N ILE A 207 -13.56 -2.92 -6.99
CA ILE A 207 -13.33 -4.26 -7.51
C ILE A 207 -14.07 -4.35 -8.84
N SER A 208 -13.42 -4.90 -9.88
CA SER A 208 -14.05 -5.02 -11.19
C SER A 208 -15.26 -5.95 -11.14
N THR A 209 -16.35 -5.55 -11.82
CA THR A 209 -17.59 -6.34 -11.91
C THR A 209 -17.83 -6.94 -13.30
N GLY A 210 -17.01 -6.56 -14.28
CA GLY A 210 -17.06 -7.12 -15.63
C GLY A 210 -16.16 -8.35 -15.80
N SER A 211 -15.84 -8.70 -17.03
CA SER A 211 -15.09 -9.89 -17.41
C SER A 211 -14.14 -9.64 -18.58
N GLY A 212 -13.06 -10.43 -18.66
CA GLY A 212 -12.06 -10.34 -19.73
C GLY A 212 -11.11 -9.15 -19.56
N TRP A 213 -10.54 -8.67 -20.67
CA TRP A 213 -9.59 -7.55 -20.66
C TRP A 213 -10.22 -6.19 -20.32
N MET A 214 -11.53 -6.09 -20.45
CA MET A 214 -12.32 -4.90 -20.11
C MET A 214 -13.21 -5.12 -18.90
N ASP A 215 -12.74 -5.91 -17.94
CA ASP A 215 -13.45 -6.22 -16.70
C ASP A 215 -13.86 -4.99 -15.88
N ALA A 216 -13.15 -3.88 -16.05
CA ALA A 216 -13.42 -2.61 -15.39
C ALA A 216 -14.43 -1.70 -16.18
N ALA A 217 -14.98 -2.17 -17.31
CA ALA A 217 -15.90 -1.34 -18.11
C ALA A 217 -17.09 -0.78 -17.31
N PRO A 218 -17.77 -1.55 -16.43
CA PRO A 218 -18.88 -1.01 -15.64
C PRO A 218 -18.47 0.12 -14.71
N GLU A 219 -17.29 0.01 -14.07
CA GLU A 219 -16.74 1.02 -13.16
C GLU A 219 -16.33 2.28 -13.95
N ILE A 220 -15.72 2.10 -15.13
CA ILE A 220 -15.33 3.19 -16.03
C ILE A 220 -16.55 3.96 -16.50
N GLU A 221 -17.60 3.28 -16.96
CA GLU A 221 -18.85 3.93 -17.42
C GLU A 221 -19.52 4.72 -16.29
N ARG A 222 -19.54 4.17 -15.06
CA ARG A 222 -20.08 4.85 -13.87
C ARG A 222 -19.26 6.07 -13.48
N MET A 223 -17.94 5.97 -13.55
CA MET A 223 -17.01 7.00 -13.09
C MET A 223 -16.78 8.08 -14.14
N ARG A 224 -16.85 7.75 -15.45
CA ARG A 224 -16.56 8.65 -16.58
C ARG A 224 -15.24 9.39 -16.41
N PRO A 225 -14.11 8.68 -16.40
CA PRO A 225 -12.79 9.29 -16.21
C PRO A 225 -12.41 10.15 -17.43
N THR A 226 -11.51 11.12 -17.19
CA THR A 226 -10.85 11.86 -18.26
C THR A 226 -9.74 11.03 -18.89
N PHE A 227 -8.98 10.29 -18.04
CA PHE A 227 -7.82 9.51 -18.44
C PHE A 227 -7.96 8.05 -18.03
N TYR A 228 -7.58 7.15 -18.95
CA TYR A 228 -7.30 5.76 -18.61
C TYR A 228 -5.80 5.51 -18.80
N ALA A 229 -5.07 5.38 -17.69
CA ALA A 229 -3.64 5.16 -17.73
C ALA A 229 -3.30 3.67 -17.57
N VAL A 230 -2.36 3.20 -18.36
CA VAL A 230 -1.81 1.84 -18.30
C VAL A 230 -0.28 1.91 -18.38
N ASN A 231 0.40 0.89 -17.86
CA ASN A 231 1.79 0.66 -18.19
C ASN A 231 1.91 -0.07 -19.55
N GLU A 232 3.09 -0.03 -20.17
CA GLU A 232 3.37 -0.69 -21.47
C GLU A 232 2.97 -2.17 -21.49
N ASP A 233 3.14 -2.91 -20.40
CA ASP A 233 2.76 -4.32 -20.26
C ASP A 233 1.24 -4.52 -20.15
N GLY A 234 0.51 -3.51 -19.75
CA GLY A 234 -0.95 -3.48 -19.67
C GLY A 234 -1.64 -2.89 -20.88
N ASP A 235 -0.88 -2.44 -21.89
CA ASP A 235 -1.42 -1.87 -23.12
C ASP A 235 -2.07 -2.96 -24.00
N LYS A 236 -3.35 -2.79 -24.30
CA LYS A 236 -4.16 -3.75 -25.05
C LYS A 236 -5.04 -3.01 -26.07
N PRO A 237 -5.19 -3.58 -27.31
CA PRO A 237 -6.07 -3.00 -28.33
C PRO A 237 -7.49 -2.75 -27.81
N GLU A 238 -8.08 -3.70 -27.09
CA GLU A 238 -9.44 -3.62 -26.54
C GLU A 238 -9.63 -2.41 -25.62
N LYS A 239 -8.60 -2.05 -24.85
CA LYS A 239 -8.64 -0.87 -23.98
C LYS A 239 -8.57 0.43 -24.78
N ARG A 240 -7.76 0.46 -25.85
CA ARG A 240 -7.65 1.62 -26.75
C ARG A 240 -8.97 1.87 -27.47
N ASP A 241 -9.56 0.80 -28.02
CA ASP A 241 -10.84 0.87 -28.75
C ASP A 241 -11.95 1.34 -27.82
N PHE A 242 -12.03 0.77 -26.62
CA PHE A 242 -13.01 1.20 -25.61
C PHE A 242 -12.87 2.69 -25.28
N CYS A 243 -11.65 3.16 -25.00
CA CYS A 243 -11.41 4.57 -24.69
C CYS A 243 -11.79 5.49 -25.86
N SER A 244 -11.47 5.11 -27.07
CA SER A 244 -11.83 5.85 -28.29
C SER A 244 -13.35 6.03 -28.42
N VAL A 245 -14.12 4.95 -28.20
CA VAL A 245 -15.60 4.98 -28.27
C VAL A 245 -16.20 5.86 -27.17
N HIS A 246 -15.60 5.89 -25.98
CA HIS A 246 -16.14 6.61 -24.82
C HIS A 246 -15.56 8.02 -24.63
N GLY A 247 -14.70 8.48 -25.54
CA GLY A 247 -14.07 9.81 -25.44
C GLY A 247 -13.12 9.96 -24.25
N ILE A 248 -12.47 8.86 -23.85
CA ILE A 248 -11.50 8.80 -22.75
C ILE A 248 -10.09 8.91 -23.33
N GLU A 249 -9.25 9.76 -22.77
CA GLU A 249 -7.86 9.86 -23.18
C GLU A 249 -7.08 8.66 -22.65
N TYR A 250 -6.51 7.86 -23.57
CA TYR A 250 -5.74 6.67 -23.23
C TYR A 250 -4.26 7.01 -23.12
N VAL A 251 -3.67 6.80 -21.94
CA VAL A 251 -2.28 7.17 -21.63
C VAL A 251 -1.47 5.92 -21.34
N VAL A 252 -0.38 5.73 -22.10
CA VAL A 252 0.57 4.64 -21.85
C VAL A 252 1.79 5.20 -21.14
N LEU A 253 1.99 4.77 -19.89
CA LEU A 253 3.12 5.16 -19.05
C LEU A 253 4.27 4.17 -19.25
N LYS A 254 5.49 4.70 -19.18
CA LYS A 254 6.70 3.89 -19.23
C LYS A 254 6.94 3.29 -17.85
N ARG A 255 7.23 2.00 -17.79
CA ARG A 255 7.52 1.28 -16.55
C ARG A 255 8.93 1.57 -16.03
N ILE A 256 9.22 2.84 -15.78
CA ILE A 256 10.54 3.31 -15.30
C ILE A 256 10.51 3.30 -13.77
N PRO A 257 11.36 2.49 -13.09
CA PRO A 257 11.49 2.52 -11.65
C PRO A 257 11.84 3.92 -11.15
N ARG A 258 11.50 4.21 -9.89
CA ARG A 258 12.02 5.40 -9.24
C ARG A 258 13.55 5.34 -9.21
N GLU A 259 14.19 6.47 -9.38
CA GLU A 259 15.66 6.59 -9.35
C GLU A 259 16.22 5.92 -8.07
N GLY A 260 17.25 5.10 -8.24
CA GLY A 260 17.88 4.34 -7.15
C GLY A 260 17.14 3.06 -6.75
N LEU A 261 15.99 2.71 -7.37
CA LEU A 261 15.27 1.47 -7.08
C LEU A 261 15.35 0.49 -8.25
N PRO A 262 15.40 -0.82 -7.98
CA PRO A 262 15.38 -1.84 -9.02
C PRO A 262 13.98 -1.94 -9.67
N PRO A 263 13.90 -2.41 -10.92
CA PRO A 263 12.63 -2.84 -11.49
C PRO A 263 12.07 -4.01 -10.69
N ARG A 264 10.74 -4.06 -10.51
CA ARG A 264 10.04 -5.12 -9.80
C ARG A 264 8.87 -5.65 -10.63
N SER A 265 8.62 -6.96 -10.49
CA SER A 265 7.41 -7.58 -11.01
C SER A 265 6.77 -8.48 -9.94
N SER A 266 5.44 -8.59 -9.97
CA SER A 266 4.72 -9.50 -9.05
C SER A 266 5.12 -10.97 -9.25
N THR A 267 5.60 -11.35 -10.44
CA THR A 267 6.04 -12.72 -10.72
C THR A 267 7.33 -13.07 -9.98
N GLU A 268 8.27 -12.13 -9.89
CA GLU A 268 9.54 -12.32 -9.15
C GLU A 268 9.34 -12.41 -7.64
N LEU A 269 8.25 -11.84 -7.14
CA LEU A 269 7.92 -11.85 -5.71
C LEU A 269 7.16 -13.11 -5.26
N ARG A 270 6.81 -13.99 -6.20
CA ARG A 270 6.20 -15.28 -5.89
C ARG A 270 7.27 -16.23 -5.36
N GLY A 271 7.11 -16.69 -4.14
CA GLY A 271 8.06 -17.62 -3.52
C GLY A 271 8.92 -17.01 -2.41
N PHE A 272 8.65 -15.74 -2.05
CA PHE A 272 9.21 -15.14 -0.83
C PHE A 272 8.28 -15.36 0.37
#